data_a35af24c565092d379dfc760fef22aba
#
_entry.id   a35af24c565092d379dfc760fef22aba
#
_cell.length_a   1.000
_cell.length_b   1.000
_cell.length_c   1.000
_cell.angle_alpha   90.00
_cell.angle_beta   90.00
_cell.angle_gamma   90.00
#
_symmetry.space_group_name_H-M   'P 1'
#
loop_
_entity.id
_entity.type
_entity.pdbx_description
1 polymer ?
#
loop_
_entity_poly.entity_id
_entity_poly.type
_entity_poly.pdbx_seq_one_letter_code
_entity_poly.pdbx_strand_id
1 'polypeptide(L)'
;MPMKYANLSASRISFKKWFCLPVTCLCLLVTQAQVSRYHYTTDKKAEGRSGAVVSAHPLASKVGRDILQQGGNAIDAAIATQLALAVVYPGAGNIGGGGFLIAHLANGRNIALDYREKAPAAATRDMYLDAKGNPRLDLSQDGHLAAGVPGTVAGLFASMKYAKLPFNTLVRPAIDLAEKGFAITASQAASFNAHKKEFLKLNTAPTAFVKDKEWKAGDLLVQKDLANTLKRIRDKGPAGFYEGETARLIVEEMKKGKGIISLDDLKQYEAKERTAMAFPYKKHLVITMPLPSSGGIILQQMLKMIEYRDIKNMKFQSAASVQLMTEAERRAFADRAEFLGDPDFVKVPVQQLTDSLYLAERMKDFEPGKAGNSKTTLAGTVKESEETTHLSVIDAAGNAVSVTTTLNGSYGSRTVVSGAGFLLNNEMDDFSVKPGVPNMYGAVGNEKNAIAPGKRMLSSMTPTIVLKNNKPYLVTGTPGGTTIPTSVFQTIVNMIDFGMTPGDAVNKPKFHHQWLPDELFVEKDFDAVTLQQLKAMGYKINARGDIGRVELIQVVNKKITAVADKRGDDDAKAY
;
A
#
# COMPACT_ATOMS: atom_id res chain seq x y z
N MET A 1 -24.14 -59.58 -90.76
CA MET A 1 -25.25 -58.80 -91.35
C MET A 1 -25.76 -57.79 -90.36
N PRO A 2 -26.16 -56.69 -90.86
CA PRO A 2 -25.86 -55.39 -90.31
C PRO A 2 -27.07 -54.69 -89.70
N MET A 3 -26.81 -53.50 -89.28
CA MET A 3 -27.68 -52.33 -89.20
C MET A 3 -28.02 -51.87 -87.78
N LYS A 4 -28.15 -50.62 -87.47
CA LYS A 4 -27.97 -49.30 -88.14
C LYS A 4 -28.07 -48.22 -87.05
N TYR A 5 -27.36 -47.18 -87.25
CA TYR A 5 -27.36 -45.86 -86.64
C TYR A 5 -28.69 -45.27 -86.17
N ALA A 6 -28.62 -44.46 -85.12
CA ALA A 6 -29.26 -43.16 -85.07
C ALA A 6 -28.52 -42.25 -84.06
N ASN A 7 -28.00 -41.16 -84.61
CA ASN A 7 -27.48 -40.00 -83.89
C ASN A 7 -28.65 -39.16 -83.26
N LEU A 8 -28.45 -38.66 -82.05
CA LEU A 8 -29.11 -37.44 -81.61
C LEU A 8 -28.16 -36.64 -80.75
N SER A 9 -28.05 -35.37 -81.10
CA SER A 9 -27.18 -34.35 -80.61
C SER A 9 -27.46 -33.99 -79.11
N ALA A 10 -26.40 -33.89 -78.31
CA ALA A 10 -26.48 -33.39 -76.94
C ALA A 10 -25.97 -31.96 -76.89
N SER A 11 -26.83 -31.11 -76.43
CA SER A 11 -26.53 -29.72 -76.07
C SER A 11 -25.62 -29.66 -74.83
N ARG A 12 -24.56 -28.90 -74.91
CA ARG A 12 -23.61 -28.61 -73.84
C ARG A 12 -24.26 -27.68 -72.83
N ILE A 13 -24.51 -28.13 -71.58
CA ILE A 13 -24.79 -27.28 -70.43
C ILE A 13 -23.47 -27.09 -69.67
N SER A 14 -22.99 -25.85 -69.70
CA SER A 14 -21.81 -25.39 -68.94
C SER A 14 -22.16 -25.25 -67.47
N PHE A 15 -21.65 -26.13 -66.60
CA PHE A 15 -21.68 -25.95 -65.16
C PHE A 15 -20.50 -25.04 -64.75
N LYS A 16 -20.79 -23.77 -64.42
CA LYS A 16 -19.89 -22.91 -63.65
C LYS A 16 -19.81 -23.47 -62.24
N LYS A 17 -18.66 -23.98 -61.88
CA LYS A 17 -18.30 -24.32 -60.48
C LYS A 17 -18.16 -23.03 -59.68
N TRP A 18 -19.11 -22.77 -58.84
CA TRP A 18 -18.99 -21.81 -57.76
C TRP A 18 -18.17 -22.48 -56.64
N PHE A 19 -16.92 -21.97 -56.44
CA PHE A 19 -16.14 -22.25 -55.27
C PHE A 19 -16.72 -21.42 -54.10
N CYS A 20 -17.56 -22.04 -53.27
CA CYS A 20 -17.87 -21.52 -51.93
C CYS A 20 -16.65 -21.75 -51.07
N LEU A 21 -15.81 -20.71 -50.83
CA LEU A 21 -14.90 -20.68 -49.72
C LEU A 21 -15.74 -20.62 -48.43
N PRO A 22 -15.55 -21.51 -47.44
CA PRO A 22 -16.11 -21.32 -46.14
C PRO A 22 -15.36 -20.15 -45.51
N VAL A 23 -16.02 -19.02 -45.36
CA VAL A 23 -15.59 -17.95 -44.46
C VAL A 23 -15.68 -18.53 -43.05
N THR A 24 -14.57 -19.10 -42.59
CA THR A 24 -14.41 -19.48 -41.19
C THR A 24 -14.33 -18.18 -40.42
N CYS A 25 -15.50 -17.75 -39.91
CA CYS A 25 -15.60 -16.67 -38.96
C CYS A 25 -14.86 -17.13 -37.69
N LEU A 26 -13.57 -16.80 -37.59
CA LEU A 26 -12.77 -17.02 -36.41
C LEU A 26 -13.27 -16.01 -35.37
N CYS A 27 -14.37 -16.37 -34.68
CA CYS A 27 -14.73 -15.70 -33.45
C CYS A 27 -13.59 -15.89 -32.47
N LEU A 28 -12.69 -14.93 -32.43
CA LEU A 28 -11.78 -14.73 -31.32
C LEU A 28 -12.65 -14.51 -30.08
N LEU A 29 -13.03 -15.61 -29.43
CA LEU A 29 -13.49 -15.60 -28.06
C LEU A 29 -12.33 -15.06 -27.24
N VAL A 30 -12.29 -13.74 -27.08
CA VAL A 30 -11.53 -13.11 -26.01
C VAL A 30 -12.18 -13.62 -24.71
N THR A 31 -11.71 -14.76 -24.24
CA THR A 31 -12.02 -15.23 -22.90
C THR A 31 -11.43 -14.20 -21.96
N GLN A 32 -12.25 -13.20 -21.58
CA GLN A 32 -11.92 -12.36 -20.43
C GLN A 32 -11.76 -13.34 -19.27
N ALA A 33 -10.52 -13.47 -18.78
CA ALA A 33 -10.22 -14.31 -17.63
C ALA A 33 -11.02 -13.76 -16.44
N GLN A 34 -12.20 -14.33 -16.23
CA GLN A 34 -13.09 -13.93 -15.16
C GLN A 34 -12.45 -14.31 -13.84
N VAL A 35 -12.15 -13.32 -12.99
CA VAL A 35 -11.60 -13.56 -11.66
C VAL A 35 -12.60 -14.45 -10.90
N SER A 36 -12.15 -15.62 -10.46
CA SER A 36 -13.00 -16.52 -9.69
C SER A 36 -13.36 -15.88 -8.35
N ARG A 37 -14.63 -15.83 -8.04
CA ARG A 37 -15.15 -15.32 -6.76
C ARG A 37 -15.33 -16.40 -5.69
N TYR A 38 -15.22 -17.68 -6.08
CA TYR A 38 -15.48 -18.81 -5.18
C TYR A 38 -14.24 -19.63 -4.84
N HIS A 39 -13.25 -19.65 -5.74
CA HIS A 39 -12.05 -20.46 -5.60
C HIS A 39 -10.82 -19.67 -5.97
N TYR A 40 -9.89 -19.57 -5.04
CA TYR A 40 -8.57 -19.01 -5.25
C TYR A 40 -7.55 -19.69 -4.34
N THR A 41 -6.31 -19.74 -4.80
CA THR A 41 -5.17 -20.25 -4.02
C THR A 41 -4.24 -19.10 -3.70
N THR A 42 -3.59 -19.15 -2.55
CA THR A 42 -2.56 -18.20 -2.15
C THR A 42 -1.19 -18.76 -2.51
N ASP A 43 -0.47 -18.06 -3.38
CA ASP A 43 0.90 -18.38 -3.72
C ASP A 43 1.84 -17.40 -3.01
N LYS A 44 2.62 -17.88 -2.07
CA LYS A 44 3.57 -17.03 -1.32
C LYS A 44 4.84 -16.74 -2.13
N LYS A 45 5.12 -17.52 -3.17
CA LYS A 45 6.22 -17.31 -4.11
C LYS A 45 5.78 -17.66 -5.51
N ALA A 46 6.05 -16.76 -6.45
CA ALA A 46 5.85 -16.99 -7.88
C ALA A 46 7.11 -16.59 -8.65
N GLU A 47 7.39 -17.28 -9.75
CA GLU A 47 8.52 -16.99 -10.62
C GLU A 47 8.05 -16.78 -12.05
N GLY A 48 8.67 -15.83 -12.77
CA GLY A 48 8.31 -15.49 -14.15
C GLY A 48 9.43 -14.77 -14.87
N ARG A 49 9.12 -14.28 -16.10
CA ARG A 49 10.05 -13.52 -16.93
C ARG A 49 9.42 -12.29 -17.58
N SER A 50 8.09 -12.23 -17.63
CA SER A 50 7.36 -11.19 -18.35
C SER A 50 6.65 -10.20 -17.45
N GLY A 51 6.33 -10.59 -16.21
CA GLY A 51 5.73 -9.68 -15.24
C GLY A 51 5.38 -10.37 -13.94
N ALA A 52 5.15 -9.56 -12.90
CA ALA A 52 4.69 -10.03 -11.60
C ALA A 52 3.89 -8.97 -10.85
N VAL A 53 3.00 -9.45 -9.98
CA VAL A 53 2.22 -8.67 -9.03
C VAL A 53 2.23 -9.37 -7.68
N VAL A 54 2.50 -8.62 -6.62
CA VAL A 54 2.36 -9.06 -5.23
C VAL A 54 1.43 -8.10 -4.52
N SER A 55 0.46 -8.62 -3.78
CA SER A 55 -0.49 -7.80 -3.02
C SER A 55 -1.11 -8.56 -1.86
N ALA A 56 -1.81 -7.86 -0.98
CA ALA A 56 -2.41 -8.40 0.25
C ALA A 56 -3.58 -9.40 0.03
N HIS A 57 -3.97 -9.69 -1.22
CA HIS A 57 -5.08 -10.62 -1.47
C HIS A 57 -4.96 -11.36 -2.82
N PRO A 58 -5.20 -12.70 -2.88
CA PRO A 58 -5.02 -13.51 -4.10
C PRO A 58 -5.83 -13.03 -5.31
N LEU A 59 -7.08 -12.58 -5.09
CA LEU A 59 -7.92 -12.06 -6.16
C LEU A 59 -7.37 -10.75 -6.75
N ALA A 60 -6.80 -9.88 -5.92
CA ALA A 60 -6.20 -8.63 -6.37
C ALA A 60 -4.89 -8.88 -7.15
N SER A 61 -4.01 -9.75 -6.67
CA SER A 61 -2.80 -10.17 -7.39
C SER A 61 -3.14 -10.80 -8.74
N LYS A 62 -4.21 -11.62 -8.77
CA LYS A 62 -4.71 -12.21 -10.02
C LYS A 62 -5.21 -11.14 -11.01
N VAL A 63 -5.98 -10.16 -10.53
CA VAL A 63 -6.46 -9.05 -11.37
C VAL A 63 -5.28 -8.31 -11.99
N GLY A 64 -4.28 -7.92 -11.20
CA GLY A 64 -3.10 -7.22 -11.71
C GLY A 64 -2.33 -8.02 -12.74
N ARG A 65 -2.08 -9.32 -12.50
CA ARG A 65 -1.44 -10.22 -13.47
C ARG A 65 -2.26 -10.32 -14.77
N ASP A 66 -3.57 -10.49 -14.68
CA ASP A 66 -4.44 -10.62 -15.85
C ASP A 66 -4.44 -9.34 -16.70
N ILE A 67 -4.34 -8.16 -16.08
CA ILE A 67 -4.16 -6.88 -16.78
C ILE A 67 -2.80 -6.82 -17.51
N LEU A 68 -1.71 -7.26 -16.88
CA LEU A 68 -0.41 -7.37 -17.56
C LEU A 68 -0.49 -8.30 -18.77
N GLN A 69 -1.13 -9.46 -18.65
CA GLN A 69 -1.31 -10.43 -19.74
C GLN A 69 -2.21 -9.92 -20.87
N GLN A 70 -3.11 -8.98 -20.60
CA GLN A 70 -3.93 -8.28 -21.60
C GLN A 70 -3.17 -7.16 -22.34
N GLY A 71 -1.87 -6.99 -22.07
CA GLY A 71 -1.02 -5.99 -22.72
C GLY A 71 -0.93 -4.66 -21.97
N GLY A 72 -1.49 -4.57 -20.75
CA GLY A 72 -1.28 -3.45 -19.83
C GLY A 72 0.18 -3.36 -19.37
N ASN A 73 0.59 -2.17 -18.94
CA ASN A 73 1.87 -1.95 -18.29
C ASN A 73 1.77 -2.07 -16.76
N ALA A 74 2.89 -1.88 -16.05
CA ALA A 74 2.90 -1.97 -14.59
C ALA A 74 1.99 -0.95 -13.90
N ILE A 75 1.76 0.24 -14.49
CA ILE A 75 0.82 1.24 -13.97
C ILE A 75 -0.64 0.75 -14.11
N ASP A 76 -1.00 0.19 -15.27
CA ASP A 76 -2.32 -0.40 -15.49
C ASP A 76 -2.62 -1.47 -14.43
N ALA A 77 -1.66 -2.38 -14.23
CA ALA A 77 -1.79 -3.45 -13.25
C ALA A 77 -1.89 -2.91 -11.82
N ALA A 78 -1.12 -1.88 -11.46
CA ALA A 78 -1.18 -1.25 -10.14
C ALA A 78 -2.55 -0.59 -9.89
N ILE A 79 -3.12 0.13 -10.87
CA ILE A 79 -4.46 0.73 -10.79
C ILE A 79 -5.52 -0.36 -10.58
N ALA A 80 -5.51 -1.41 -11.41
CA ALA A 80 -6.50 -2.48 -11.31
C ALA A 80 -6.38 -3.27 -10.00
N THR A 81 -5.15 -3.51 -9.52
CA THR A 81 -4.90 -4.18 -8.24
C THR A 81 -5.40 -3.35 -7.06
N GLN A 82 -5.16 -2.01 -7.05
CA GLN A 82 -5.69 -1.11 -6.01
C GLN A 82 -7.22 -1.14 -5.98
N LEU A 83 -7.87 -1.04 -7.15
CA LEU A 83 -9.32 -1.11 -7.26
C LEU A 83 -9.88 -2.46 -6.80
N ALA A 84 -9.20 -3.56 -7.12
CA ALA A 84 -9.57 -4.89 -6.63
C ALA A 84 -9.40 -4.99 -5.10
N LEU A 85 -8.28 -4.48 -4.54
CA LEU A 85 -8.06 -4.45 -3.08
C LEU A 85 -9.13 -3.65 -2.35
N ALA A 86 -9.63 -2.54 -2.92
CA ALA A 86 -10.73 -1.77 -2.34
C ALA A 86 -12.01 -2.60 -2.15
N VAL A 87 -12.15 -3.68 -2.92
CA VAL A 87 -13.29 -4.61 -2.83
C VAL A 87 -12.96 -5.82 -1.96
N VAL A 88 -11.82 -6.48 -2.23
CA VAL A 88 -11.52 -7.79 -1.64
C VAL A 88 -10.69 -7.73 -0.37
N TYR A 89 -10.18 -6.56 0.00
CA TYR A 89 -9.39 -6.34 1.22
C TYR A 89 -9.84 -5.07 1.96
N PRO A 90 -11.12 -4.98 2.39
CA PRO A 90 -11.70 -3.75 2.94
C PRO A 90 -11.05 -3.28 4.25
N GLY A 91 -10.22 -4.10 4.91
CA GLY A 91 -9.45 -3.69 6.09
C GLY A 91 -8.52 -2.51 5.81
N ALA A 92 -7.99 -2.38 4.59
CA ALA A 92 -7.06 -1.31 4.21
C ALA A 92 -7.11 -0.92 2.73
N GLY A 93 -7.51 -1.83 1.82
CA GLY A 93 -7.77 -1.52 0.41
C GLY A 93 -8.97 -0.57 0.31
N ASN A 94 -8.88 0.50 -0.50
CA ASN A 94 -9.83 1.59 -0.34
C ASN A 94 -10.04 2.44 -1.60
N ILE A 95 -11.14 3.19 -1.60
CA ILE A 95 -11.38 4.40 -2.40
C ILE A 95 -11.71 5.62 -1.52
N GLY A 96 -11.94 5.40 -0.22
CA GLY A 96 -12.24 6.43 0.78
C GLY A 96 -11.04 6.81 1.66
N GLY A 97 -9.85 6.44 1.26
CA GLY A 97 -8.57 6.76 1.89
C GLY A 97 -7.60 7.45 0.94
N GLY A 98 -6.32 7.17 1.12
CA GLY A 98 -5.26 7.74 0.30
C GLY A 98 -4.01 6.87 0.21
N GLY A 99 -2.90 7.45 -0.25
CA GLY A 99 -1.67 6.69 -0.40
C GLY A 99 -0.59 7.39 -1.21
N PHE A 100 0.43 6.59 -1.55
CA PHE A 100 1.58 7.01 -2.35
C PHE A 100 1.95 5.95 -3.38
N LEU A 101 2.38 6.41 -4.55
CA LEU A 101 2.90 5.57 -5.62
C LEU A 101 4.29 6.03 -6.01
N ILE A 102 5.24 5.10 -6.07
CA ILE A 102 6.53 5.25 -6.73
C ILE A 102 6.55 4.37 -7.97
N ALA A 103 6.95 4.93 -9.11
CA ALA A 103 7.21 4.17 -10.31
C ALA A 103 8.58 4.51 -10.89
N HIS A 104 9.26 3.49 -11.42
CA HIS A 104 10.40 3.63 -12.31
C HIS A 104 10.00 3.11 -13.69
N LEU A 105 9.99 4.00 -14.67
CA LEU A 105 9.60 3.66 -16.04
C LEU A 105 10.80 3.16 -16.85
N ALA A 106 10.55 2.32 -17.83
CA ALA A 106 11.59 1.75 -18.72
C ALA A 106 12.43 2.81 -19.44
N ASN A 107 11.92 4.04 -19.59
CA ASN A 107 12.66 5.18 -20.15
C ASN A 107 13.56 5.90 -19.11
N GLY A 108 13.67 5.38 -17.90
CA GLY A 108 14.49 5.93 -16.82
C GLY A 108 13.80 7.00 -15.95
N ARG A 109 12.57 7.40 -16.26
CA ARG A 109 11.83 8.40 -15.47
C ARG A 109 11.32 7.81 -14.16
N ASN A 110 11.55 8.52 -13.06
CA ASN A 110 10.98 8.21 -11.75
C ASN A 110 9.74 9.08 -11.50
N ILE A 111 8.66 8.46 -11.04
CA ILE A 111 7.39 9.11 -10.73
C ILE A 111 7.11 8.92 -9.25
N ALA A 112 6.70 9.98 -8.56
CA ALA A 112 6.19 9.94 -7.20
C ALA A 112 4.83 10.63 -7.15
N LEU A 113 3.76 9.88 -6.91
CA LEU A 113 2.41 10.43 -6.76
C LEU A 113 2.01 10.45 -5.30
N ASP A 114 1.62 11.62 -4.83
CA ASP A 114 1.10 11.90 -3.50
C ASP A 114 -0.41 12.13 -3.62
N TYR A 115 -1.17 11.17 -3.14
CA TYR A 115 -2.61 11.25 -2.97
C TYR A 115 -3.01 10.99 -1.51
N ARG A 116 -2.13 11.44 -0.58
CA ARG A 116 -2.40 11.45 0.86
C ARG A 116 -3.65 12.29 1.15
N GLU A 117 -4.41 11.89 2.12
CA GLU A 117 -5.58 12.61 2.59
C GLU A 117 -5.23 14.03 3.05
N LYS A 118 -6.23 14.91 3.08
CA LYS A 118 -6.11 16.27 3.59
C LYS A 118 -7.06 16.50 4.76
N ALA A 119 -6.66 17.33 5.70
CA ALA A 119 -7.60 17.86 6.68
C ALA A 119 -8.70 18.67 5.97
N PRO A 120 -10.00 18.47 6.28
CA PRO A 120 -11.09 19.29 5.75
C PRO A 120 -10.90 20.78 6.06
N ALA A 121 -11.49 21.68 5.27
CA ALA A 121 -11.41 23.11 5.48
C ALA A 121 -11.96 23.58 6.84
N ALA A 122 -12.92 22.83 7.40
CA ALA A 122 -13.49 23.09 8.72
C ALA A 122 -12.64 22.55 9.89
N ALA A 123 -11.52 21.87 9.63
CA ALA A 123 -10.65 21.35 10.68
C ALA A 123 -9.96 22.49 11.44
N THR A 124 -9.82 22.35 12.74
CA THR A 124 -9.11 23.31 13.59
C THR A 124 -7.99 22.64 14.36
N ARG A 125 -7.00 23.44 14.78
CA ARG A 125 -5.79 22.97 15.50
C ARG A 125 -6.14 22.07 16.70
N ASP A 126 -7.16 22.43 17.47
CA ASP A 126 -7.49 21.83 18.76
C ASP A 126 -8.81 21.04 18.74
N MET A 127 -9.32 20.67 17.55
CA MET A 127 -10.61 20.01 17.38
C MET A 127 -10.78 18.68 18.13
N TYR A 128 -9.67 18.05 18.51
CA TYR A 128 -9.64 16.82 19.30
C TYR A 128 -9.20 17.02 20.75
N LEU A 129 -9.28 18.25 21.28
CA LEU A 129 -9.03 18.52 22.69
C LEU A 129 -10.35 18.73 23.43
N ASP A 130 -10.40 18.28 24.69
CA ASP A 130 -11.50 18.64 25.60
C ASP A 130 -11.34 20.08 26.12
N ALA A 131 -12.32 20.57 26.87
CA ALA A 131 -12.29 21.92 27.45
C ALA A 131 -11.12 22.17 28.42
N LYS A 132 -10.44 21.12 28.88
CA LYS A 132 -9.24 21.18 29.73
C LYS A 132 -7.94 21.02 28.93
N GLY A 133 -8.03 20.91 27.62
CA GLY A 133 -6.89 20.71 26.73
C GLY A 133 -6.33 19.27 26.73
N ASN A 134 -7.10 18.27 27.18
CA ASN A 134 -6.71 16.88 27.11
C ASN A 134 -7.11 16.29 25.75
N PRO A 135 -6.29 15.41 25.15
CA PRO A 135 -6.59 14.79 23.85
C PRO A 135 -7.76 13.81 23.97
N ARG A 136 -8.68 13.88 22.99
CA ARG A 136 -9.81 12.98 22.78
C ARG A 136 -9.49 12.10 21.57
N LEU A 137 -8.60 11.14 21.77
CA LEU A 137 -8.14 10.23 20.71
C LEU A 137 -9.27 9.35 20.15
N ASP A 138 -10.32 9.10 20.94
CA ASP A 138 -11.53 8.44 20.46
C ASP A 138 -12.18 9.17 19.27
N LEU A 139 -12.07 10.50 19.21
CA LEU A 139 -12.62 11.32 18.13
C LEU A 139 -11.73 11.37 16.88
N SER A 140 -10.40 11.18 17.02
CA SER A 140 -9.47 11.12 15.89
C SER A 140 -9.36 9.72 15.28
N GLN A 141 -9.74 8.67 16.03
CA GLN A 141 -9.59 7.28 15.63
C GLN A 141 -10.87 6.66 15.09
N ASP A 142 -12.05 7.00 15.64
CA ASP A 142 -13.31 6.36 15.34
C ASP A 142 -14.38 7.35 14.85
N GLY A 143 -15.22 6.89 13.93
CA GLY A 143 -16.38 7.67 13.48
C GLY A 143 -16.05 8.74 12.44
N HIS A 144 -17.04 9.53 12.11
CA HIS A 144 -17.03 10.43 10.94
C HIS A 144 -16.06 11.62 11.08
N LEU A 145 -15.80 12.08 12.32
CA LEU A 145 -14.90 13.20 12.58
C LEU A 145 -13.42 12.84 12.36
N ALA A 146 -13.09 11.54 12.43
CA ALA A 146 -11.74 11.04 12.19
C ALA A 146 -11.30 11.06 10.72
N ALA A 147 -12.24 11.28 9.77
CA ALA A 147 -11.99 11.16 8.34
C ALA A 147 -11.33 12.41 7.75
N GLY A 148 -10.20 12.21 7.07
CA GLY A 148 -9.62 13.18 6.15
C GLY A 148 -10.26 13.09 4.75
N VAL A 149 -10.11 14.13 3.94
CA VAL A 149 -10.62 14.18 2.56
C VAL A 149 -9.92 13.12 1.72
N PRO A 150 -10.65 12.17 1.12
CA PRO A 150 -10.08 11.02 0.43
C PRO A 150 -9.30 11.39 -0.84
N GLY A 151 -8.16 10.72 -1.06
CA GLY A 151 -7.26 10.99 -2.19
C GLY A 151 -7.13 9.86 -3.20
N THR A 152 -7.49 8.62 -2.86
CA THR A 152 -7.20 7.44 -3.68
C THR A 152 -7.71 7.58 -5.12
N VAL A 153 -8.96 8.02 -5.33
CA VAL A 153 -9.51 8.15 -6.70
C VAL A 153 -8.73 9.16 -7.52
N ALA A 154 -8.34 10.31 -6.94
CA ALA A 154 -7.49 11.29 -7.64
C ALA A 154 -6.12 10.69 -7.99
N GLY A 155 -5.52 9.90 -7.08
CA GLY A 155 -4.27 9.18 -7.32
C GLY A 155 -4.36 8.19 -8.47
N LEU A 156 -5.44 7.41 -8.55
CA LEU A 156 -5.69 6.49 -9.66
C LEU A 156 -5.73 7.24 -11.00
N PHE A 157 -6.46 8.36 -11.08
CA PHE A 157 -6.54 9.15 -12.31
C PHE A 157 -5.26 9.93 -12.62
N ALA A 158 -4.50 10.37 -11.60
CA ALA A 158 -3.16 10.91 -11.82
C ALA A 158 -2.20 9.87 -12.42
N SER A 159 -2.37 8.59 -12.05
CA SER A 159 -1.60 7.47 -12.60
C SER A 159 -1.97 7.15 -14.06
N MET A 160 -3.21 7.46 -14.49
CA MET A 160 -3.67 7.19 -15.86
C MET A 160 -2.85 7.90 -16.95
N LYS A 161 -2.12 8.99 -16.62
CA LYS A 161 -1.16 9.62 -17.55
C LYS A 161 -0.09 8.64 -18.07
N TYR A 162 0.18 7.57 -17.33
CA TYR A 162 1.25 6.60 -17.58
C TYR A 162 0.71 5.22 -17.96
N ALA A 163 -0.61 5.07 -17.94
CA ALA A 163 -1.32 3.85 -18.30
C ALA A 163 -1.37 3.65 -19.82
N LYS A 164 -1.54 2.41 -20.26
CA LYS A 164 -1.74 2.01 -21.66
C LYS A 164 -3.19 1.68 -21.97
N LEU A 165 -3.91 1.11 -21.00
CA LEU A 165 -5.28 0.65 -21.17
C LEU A 165 -6.26 1.71 -20.67
N PRO A 166 -7.47 1.77 -21.25
CA PRO A 166 -8.49 2.69 -20.77
C PRO A 166 -9.00 2.30 -19.38
N PHE A 167 -9.33 3.29 -18.56
CA PHE A 167 -9.78 3.09 -17.18
C PHE A 167 -10.95 2.09 -17.04
N ASN A 168 -11.86 2.08 -18.03
CA ASN A 168 -12.98 1.12 -18.06
C ASN A 168 -12.50 -0.35 -18.00
N THR A 169 -11.39 -0.67 -18.68
CA THR A 169 -10.78 -2.01 -18.62
C THR A 169 -10.23 -2.31 -17.23
N LEU A 170 -9.59 -1.32 -16.59
CA LEU A 170 -8.91 -1.49 -15.30
C LEU A 170 -9.88 -1.63 -14.12
N VAL A 171 -11.01 -0.91 -14.15
CA VAL A 171 -11.99 -0.93 -13.06
C VAL A 171 -12.97 -2.10 -13.13
N ARG A 172 -13.16 -2.69 -14.31
CA ARG A 172 -14.16 -3.74 -14.54
C ARG A 172 -14.04 -4.95 -13.61
N PRO A 173 -12.84 -5.52 -13.37
CA PRO A 173 -12.70 -6.64 -12.43
C PRO A 173 -13.17 -6.30 -11.02
N ALA A 174 -12.90 -5.08 -10.54
CA ALA A 174 -13.34 -4.63 -9.22
C ALA A 174 -14.87 -4.48 -9.16
N ILE A 175 -15.52 -3.93 -10.21
CA ILE A 175 -16.98 -3.87 -10.30
C ILE A 175 -17.58 -5.27 -10.25
N ASP A 176 -17.03 -6.21 -11.02
CA ASP A 176 -17.51 -7.60 -11.06
C ASP A 176 -17.39 -8.29 -9.69
N LEU A 177 -16.25 -8.11 -8.99
CA LEU A 177 -16.04 -8.64 -7.65
C LEU A 177 -17.01 -8.04 -6.62
N ALA A 178 -17.25 -6.73 -6.68
CA ALA A 178 -18.16 -6.05 -5.76
C ALA A 178 -19.64 -6.42 -6.01
N GLU A 179 -20.05 -6.51 -7.28
CA GLU A 179 -21.43 -6.76 -7.67
C GLU A 179 -21.83 -8.23 -7.49
N LYS A 180 -20.95 -9.15 -7.93
CA LYS A 180 -21.20 -10.59 -7.89
C LYS A 180 -20.76 -11.23 -6.57
N GLY A 181 -19.94 -10.52 -5.79
CA GLY A 181 -19.35 -10.98 -4.54
C GLY A 181 -18.16 -11.92 -4.74
N PHE A 182 -17.45 -12.16 -3.65
CA PHE A 182 -16.33 -13.10 -3.56
C PHE A 182 -16.37 -13.85 -2.24
N ALA A 183 -15.77 -15.05 -2.20
CA ALA A 183 -15.66 -15.83 -0.97
C ALA A 183 -14.59 -15.22 -0.06
N ILE A 184 -14.93 -14.90 1.19
CA ILE A 184 -13.99 -14.34 2.16
C ILE A 184 -13.05 -15.39 2.74
N THR A 185 -11.87 -14.96 3.17
CA THR A 185 -10.90 -15.81 3.87
C THR A 185 -11.29 -16.06 5.32
N ALA A 186 -10.60 -16.99 5.99
CA ALA A 186 -10.77 -17.21 7.43
C ALA A 186 -10.34 -15.99 8.25
N SER A 187 -9.26 -15.33 7.85
CA SER A 187 -8.77 -14.10 8.48
C SER A 187 -9.80 -12.96 8.36
N GLN A 188 -10.39 -12.77 7.16
CA GLN A 188 -11.43 -11.78 6.95
C GLN A 188 -12.69 -12.06 7.78
N ALA A 189 -13.13 -13.33 7.84
CA ALA A 189 -14.27 -13.73 8.67
C ALA A 189 -14.04 -13.41 10.15
N ALA A 190 -12.88 -13.78 10.69
CA ALA A 190 -12.49 -13.46 12.06
C ALA A 190 -12.47 -11.95 12.30
N SER A 191 -11.89 -11.18 11.37
CA SER A 191 -11.82 -9.72 11.47
C SER A 191 -13.20 -9.05 11.44
N PHE A 192 -14.11 -9.43 10.54
CA PHE A 192 -15.47 -8.89 10.51
C PHE A 192 -16.25 -9.18 11.80
N ASN A 193 -16.09 -10.39 12.35
CA ASN A 193 -16.75 -10.77 13.61
C ASN A 193 -16.18 -9.96 14.79
N ALA A 194 -14.87 -9.76 14.83
CA ALA A 194 -14.22 -8.97 15.87
C ALA A 194 -14.69 -7.50 15.87
N HIS A 195 -14.89 -6.89 14.70
CA HIS A 195 -15.30 -5.49 14.55
C HIS A 195 -16.81 -5.29 14.41
N LYS A 196 -17.63 -6.34 14.56
CA LYS A 196 -19.09 -6.24 14.41
C LYS A 196 -19.73 -5.19 15.28
N LYS A 197 -19.28 -5.07 16.54
CA LYS A 197 -19.83 -4.11 17.50
C LYS A 197 -19.54 -2.66 17.11
N GLU A 198 -18.32 -2.40 16.63
CA GLU A 198 -17.89 -1.08 16.15
C GLU A 198 -18.68 -0.70 14.89
N PHE A 199 -18.82 -1.60 13.93
CA PHE A 199 -19.65 -1.35 12.74
C PHE A 199 -21.11 -1.03 13.11
N LEU A 200 -21.71 -1.75 14.04
CA LEU A 200 -23.08 -1.46 14.50
C LEU A 200 -23.19 -0.13 15.23
N LYS A 201 -22.16 0.27 15.98
CA LYS A 201 -22.14 1.52 16.77
C LYS A 201 -21.89 2.77 15.92
N LEU A 202 -21.00 2.67 14.92
CA LEU A 202 -20.44 3.85 14.25
C LEU A 202 -21.12 4.17 12.91
N ASN A 203 -21.96 3.27 12.38
CA ASN A 203 -22.62 3.48 11.11
C ASN A 203 -24.07 3.96 11.27
N THR A 204 -24.48 4.83 10.36
CA THR A 204 -25.84 5.44 10.33
C THR A 204 -26.86 4.54 9.62
N ALA A 205 -26.40 3.49 8.94
CA ALA A 205 -27.19 2.51 8.20
C ALA A 205 -26.51 1.12 8.23
N PRO A 206 -27.25 0.03 7.91
CA PRO A 206 -26.66 -1.30 7.77
C PRO A 206 -25.55 -1.32 6.70
N THR A 207 -24.47 -2.06 6.97
CA THR A 207 -23.32 -2.20 6.07
C THR A 207 -23.19 -3.62 5.54
N ALA A 208 -22.49 -3.80 4.41
CA ALA A 208 -22.21 -5.12 3.85
C ALA A 208 -21.33 -6.00 4.79
N PHE A 209 -20.65 -5.41 5.75
CA PHE A 209 -19.72 -6.10 6.66
C PHE A 209 -20.40 -6.72 7.89
N VAL A 210 -21.68 -6.41 8.12
CA VAL A 210 -22.47 -6.92 9.25
C VAL A 210 -23.60 -7.81 8.77
N LYS A 211 -23.74 -8.99 9.36
CA LYS A 211 -24.90 -9.88 9.19
C LYS A 211 -25.33 -10.44 10.54
N ASP A 212 -26.55 -11.01 10.61
CA ASP A 212 -27.10 -11.58 11.85
C ASP A 212 -26.22 -12.69 12.40
N LYS A 213 -25.88 -13.66 11.55
CA LYS A 213 -24.96 -14.75 11.89
C LYS A 213 -23.50 -14.31 11.80
N GLU A 214 -22.62 -15.01 12.49
CA GLU A 214 -21.18 -14.82 12.32
C GLU A 214 -20.72 -15.13 10.89
N TRP A 215 -19.72 -14.40 10.45
CA TRP A 215 -19.01 -14.67 9.21
C TRP A 215 -18.15 -15.93 9.33
N LYS A 216 -18.11 -16.72 8.27
CA LYS A 216 -17.27 -17.91 8.15
C LYS A 216 -16.44 -17.83 6.86
N ALA A 217 -15.28 -18.48 6.87
CA ALA A 217 -14.50 -18.66 5.65
C ALA A 217 -15.35 -19.27 4.53
N GLY A 218 -15.25 -18.70 3.33
CA GLY A 218 -16.07 -19.11 2.18
C GLY A 218 -17.43 -18.42 2.06
N ASP A 219 -17.88 -17.68 3.07
CA ASP A 219 -19.09 -16.84 2.92
C ASP A 219 -18.91 -15.80 1.83
N LEU A 220 -19.98 -15.50 1.12
CA LEU A 220 -19.97 -14.54 0.01
C LEU A 220 -20.15 -13.12 0.53
N LEU A 221 -19.16 -12.26 0.33
CA LEU A 221 -19.28 -10.82 0.55
C LEU A 221 -19.70 -10.12 -0.75
N VAL A 222 -20.87 -9.51 -0.74
CA VAL A 222 -21.44 -8.74 -1.87
C VAL A 222 -21.54 -7.27 -1.47
N GLN A 223 -21.02 -6.36 -2.31
CA GLN A 223 -20.91 -4.93 -2.02
C GLN A 223 -21.57 -4.10 -3.15
N LYS A 224 -22.91 -4.20 -3.27
CA LYS A 224 -23.66 -3.58 -4.38
C LYS A 224 -23.50 -2.05 -4.44
N ASP A 225 -23.51 -1.37 -3.30
CA ASP A 225 -23.36 0.09 -3.26
C ASP A 225 -21.95 0.50 -3.70
N LEU A 226 -20.91 -0.24 -3.29
CA LEU A 226 -19.54 -0.05 -3.78
C LEU A 226 -19.46 -0.29 -5.30
N ALA A 227 -20.12 -1.33 -5.83
CA ALA A 227 -20.17 -1.59 -7.27
C ALA A 227 -20.80 -0.40 -8.02
N ASN A 228 -21.88 0.18 -7.49
CA ASN A 228 -22.53 1.36 -8.09
C ASN A 228 -21.61 2.59 -8.04
N THR A 229 -20.87 2.79 -6.97
CA THR A 229 -19.86 3.87 -6.86
C THR A 229 -18.75 3.67 -7.89
N LEU A 230 -18.20 2.46 -8.01
CA LEU A 230 -17.18 2.14 -9.03
C LEU A 230 -17.70 2.34 -10.46
N LYS A 231 -18.99 2.04 -10.74
CA LYS A 231 -19.63 2.34 -12.02
C LYS A 231 -19.72 3.84 -12.28
N ARG A 232 -20.08 4.67 -11.27
CA ARG A 232 -20.08 6.13 -11.41
C ARG A 232 -18.68 6.68 -11.72
N ILE A 233 -17.64 6.15 -11.05
CA ILE A 233 -16.24 6.51 -11.31
C ILE A 233 -15.81 6.06 -12.71
N ARG A 234 -16.19 4.86 -13.15
CA ARG A 234 -15.97 4.39 -14.53
C ARG A 234 -16.53 5.35 -15.57
N ASP A 235 -17.77 5.79 -15.38
CA ASP A 235 -18.55 6.52 -16.39
C ASP A 235 -18.22 8.02 -16.41
N LYS A 236 -17.82 8.60 -15.28
CA LYS A 236 -17.61 10.05 -15.11
C LYS A 236 -16.17 10.43 -14.70
N GLY A 237 -15.25 9.47 -14.63
CA GLY A 237 -13.89 9.72 -14.15
C GLY A 237 -13.87 10.22 -12.70
N PRO A 238 -12.94 11.14 -12.34
CA PRO A 238 -12.86 11.71 -11.00
C PRO A 238 -14.17 12.35 -10.51
N ALA A 239 -14.93 12.98 -11.41
CA ALA A 239 -16.22 13.58 -11.08
C ALA A 239 -17.26 12.55 -10.59
N GLY A 240 -17.11 11.27 -10.95
CA GLY A 240 -17.94 10.19 -10.43
C GLY A 240 -17.76 9.92 -8.93
N PHE A 241 -16.70 10.48 -8.32
CA PHE A 241 -16.42 10.40 -6.89
C PHE A 241 -16.49 11.77 -6.20
N TYR A 242 -15.80 12.78 -6.74
CA TYR A 242 -15.64 14.10 -6.11
C TYR A 242 -16.79 15.06 -6.37
N GLU A 243 -17.69 14.72 -7.31
CA GLU A 243 -18.85 15.51 -7.66
C GLU A 243 -20.12 14.63 -7.77
N GLY A 244 -21.26 15.27 -7.95
CA GLY A 244 -22.54 14.59 -8.18
C GLY A 244 -22.98 13.68 -7.03
N GLU A 245 -23.49 12.50 -7.37
CA GLU A 245 -24.16 11.60 -6.41
C GLU A 245 -23.23 11.08 -5.31
N THR A 246 -22.02 10.63 -5.65
CA THR A 246 -21.08 10.08 -4.65
C THR A 246 -20.66 11.15 -3.65
N ALA A 247 -20.32 12.35 -4.12
CA ALA A 247 -19.94 13.47 -3.24
C ALA A 247 -21.11 13.88 -2.33
N ARG A 248 -22.35 13.91 -2.87
CA ARG A 248 -23.56 14.17 -2.09
C ARG A 248 -23.74 13.14 -0.96
N LEU A 249 -23.59 11.84 -1.28
CA LEU A 249 -23.70 10.76 -0.30
C LEU A 249 -22.63 10.88 0.80
N ILE A 250 -21.38 11.24 0.44
CA ILE A 250 -20.31 11.47 1.44
C ILE A 250 -20.73 12.60 2.40
N VAL A 251 -21.18 13.75 1.87
CA VAL A 251 -21.52 14.91 2.71
C VAL A 251 -22.77 14.65 3.55
N GLU A 252 -23.76 13.91 3.03
CA GLU A 252 -24.92 13.49 3.82
C GLU A 252 -24.52 12.56 4.97
N GLU A 253 -23.62 11.61 4.71
CA GLU A 253 -23.08 10.73 5.75
C GLU A 253 -22.32 11.53 6.81
N MET A 254 -21.48 12.49 6.38
CA MET A 254 -20.80 13.41 7.30
C MET A 254 -21.78 14.16 8.22
N LYS A 255 -22.87 14.72 7.65
CA LYS A 255 -23.89 15.43 8.42
C LYS A 255 -24.56 14.53 9.48
N LYS A 256 -24.91 13.30 9.12
CA LYS A 256 -25.52 12.34 10.05
C LYS A 256 -24.58 11.96 11.20
N GLY A 257 -23.30 11.72 10.90
CA GLY A 257 -22.30 11.28 11.86
C GLY A 257 -21.48 12.40 12.49
N LYS A 258 -21.82 13.69 12.25
CA LYS A 258 -21.07 14.87 12.75
C LYS A 258 -19.64 14.97 12.24
N GLY A 259 -19.36 14.45 11.05
CA GLY A 259 -18.12 14.69 10.32
C GLY A 259 -18.11 16.07 9.65
N ILE A 260 -16.98 16.48 9.11
CA ILE A 260 -16.75 17.85 8.63
C ILE A 260 -16.30 17.98 7.18
N ILE A 261 -16.26 16.88 6.42
CA ILE A 261 -15.94 16.94 4.98
C ILE A 261 -17.12 17.58 4.24
N SER A 262 -16.82 18.59 3.41
CA SER A 262 -17.77 19.34 2.60
C SER A 262 -17.69 19.00 1.10
N LEU A 263 -18.64 19.46 0.30
CA LEU A 263 -18.58 19.35 -1.17
C LEU A 263 -17.39 20.11 -1.74
N ASP A 264 -17.04 21.24 -1.16
CA ASP A 264 -15.89 22.05 -1.61
C ASP A 264 -14.56 21.34 -1.31
N ASP A 265 -14.43 20.67 -0.16
CA ASP A 265 -13.26 19.86 0.17
C ASP A 265 -13.06 18.75 -0.88
N LEU A 266 -14.12 18.07 -1.26
CA LEU A 266 -14.08 17.01 -2.27
C LEU A 266 -13.71 17.58 -3.64
N LYS A 267 -14.37 18.65 -4.09
CA LYS A 267 -14.15 19.28 -5.40
C LYS A 267 -12.75 19.84 -5.56
N GLN A 268 -12.14 20.34 -4.48
CA GLN A 268 -10.79 20.95 -4.48
C GLN A 268 -9.67 19.93 -4.23
N TYR A 269 -10.00 18.64 -4.04
CA TYR A 269 -8.96 17.65 -3.81
C TYR A 269 -8.18 17.34 -5.09
N GLU A 270 -6.85 17.44 -5.01
CA GLU A 270 -5.92 17.11 -6.08
C GLU A 270 -4.79 16.21 -5.57
N ALA A 271 -4.46 15.16 -6.34
CA ALA A 271 -3.23 14.41 -6.17
C ALA A 271 -2.05 15.23 -6.71
N LYS A 272 -0.88 15.11 -6.05
CA LYS A 272 0.34 15.84 -6.46
C LYS A 272 1.38 14.89 -7.04
N GLU A 273 2.00 15.28 -8.15
CA GLU A 273 3.23 14.67 -8.61
C GLU A 273 4.40 15.37 -7.94
N ARG A 274 5.19 14.62 -7.16
CA ARG A 274 6.35 15.14 -6.42
C ARG A 274 7.64 14.61 -7.04
N THR A 275 8.77 15.26 -6.74
CA THR A 275 10.08 14.73 -7.13
C THR A 275 10.42 13.53 -6.23
N ALA A 276 10.56 12.35 -6.82
CA ALA A 276 10.93 11.14 -6.08
C ALA A 276 12.27 11.32 -5.35
N MET A 277 12.39 10.84 -4.12
CA MET A 277 13.69 10.73 -3.46
C MET A 277 14.50 9.62 -4.10
N ALA A 278 15.76 9.91 -4.46
CA ALA A 278 16.68 8.94 -5.02
C ALA A 278 18.06 9.12 -4.40
N PHE A 279 18.62 8.06 -3.83
CA PHE A 279 19.93 8.10 -3.18
C PHE A 279 20.71 6.79 -3.37
N PRO A 280 22.04 6.85 -3.46
CA PRO A 280 22.86 5.65 -3.57
C PRO A 280 22.95 4.90 -2.24
N TYR A 281 22.89 3.58 -2.31
CA TYR A 281 23.24 2.67 -1.22
C TYR A 281 24.13 1.56 -1.77
N LYS A 282 25.40 1.57 -1.38
CA LYS A 282 26.43 0.69 -1.97
C LYS A 282 26.43 0.78 -3.52
N LYS A 283 26.21 -0.31 -4.23
CA LYS A 283 26.18 -0.36 -5.70
C LYS A 283 24.76 -0.27 -6.28
N HIS A 284 23.82 0.26 -5.53
CA HIS A 284 22.41 0.36 -5.89
C HIS A 284 21.92 1.80 -5.78
N LEU A 285 20.85 2.13 -6.51
CA LEU A 285 20.10 3.37 -6.35
C LEU A 285 18.75 3.03 -5.72
N VAL A 286 18.46 3.61 -4.58
CA VAL A 286 17.18 3.48 -3.87
C VAL A 286 16.29 4.66 -4.28
N ILE A 287 15.07 4.36 -4.74
CA ILE A 287 14.05 5.33 -5.13
C ILE A 287 12.85 5.13 -4.22
N THR A 288 12.40 6.20 -3.56
CA THR A 288 11.34 6.10 -2.56
C THR A 288 10.53 7.40 -2.46
N MET A 289 9.51 7.41 -1.59
CA MET A 289 8.58 8.52 -1.48
C MET A 289 9.18 9.71 -0.70
N PRO A 290 9.04 10.94 -1.21
CA PRO A 290 9.35 12.17 -0.46
C PRO A 290 8.22 12.52 0.52
N LEU A 291 8.40 13.63 1.26
CA LEU A 291 7.33 14.21 2.09
C LEU A 291 6.06 14.48 1.25
N PRO A 292 4.87 14.32 1.86
CA PRO A 292 4.58 14.17 3.29
C PRO A 292 4.75 12.74 3.85
N SER A 293 5.42 11.82 3.14
CA SER A 293 5.89 10.60 3.77
C SER A 293 7.26 10.82 4.44
N SER A 294 7.36 10.53 5.73
CA SER A 294 8.63 10.46 6.45
C SER A 294 9.49 9.28 6.01
N GLY A 295 8.85 8.26 5.43
CA GLY A 295 9.45 6.95 5.15
C GLY A 295 10.71 7.02 4.31
N GLY A 296 10.74 7.86 3.26
CA GLY A 296 11.92 8.01 2.41
C GLY A 296 13.12 8.63 3.14
N ILE A 297 12.88 9.67 3.95
CA ILE A 297 13.95 10.34 4.70
C ILE A 297 14.55 9.40 5.73
N ILE A 298 13.72 8.77 6.56
CA ILE A 298 14.23 7.87 7.61
C ILE A 298 14.84 6.58 7.04
N LEU A 299 14.33 6.07 5.91
CA LEU A 299 14.97 4.97 5.19
C LEU A 299 16.37 5.36 4.70
N GLN A 300 16.53 6.54 4.10
CA GLN A 300 17.85 7.05 3.69
C GLN A 300 18.78 7.21 4.90
N GLN A 301 18.30 7.79 5.98
CA GLN A 301 19.08 7.95 7.21
C GLN A 301 19.57 6.60 7.74
N MET A 302 18.66 5.63 7.94
CA MET A 302 19.02 4.32 8.47
C MET A 302 20.04 3.59 7.59
N LEU A 303 19.82 3.54 6.27
CA LEU A 303 20.74 2.91 5.33
C LEU A 303 22.12 3.60 5.34
N LYS A 304 22.16 4.94 5.34
CA LYS A 304 23.41 5.71 5.34
C LYS A 304 24.16 5.61 6.67
N MET A 305 23.51 5.56 7.82
CA MET A 305 24.14 5.38 9.12
C MET A 305 24.88 4.04 9.26
N ILE A 306 24.41 2.99 8.55
CA ILE A 306 25.06 1.68 8.59
C ILE A 306 25.98 1.39 7.40
N GLU A 307 25.94 2.19 6.31
CA GLU A 307 26.56 1.88 5.01
C GLU A 307 28.06 1.58 5.11
N TYR A 308 28.78 2.32 5.94
CA TYR A 308 30.24 2.21 6.11
C TYR A 308 30.64 1.32 7.29
N ARG A 309 29.66 0.65 7.92
CA ARG A 309 29.91 -0.31 8.99
C ARG A 309 29.77 -1.72 8.42
N ASP A 310 30.71 -2.59 8.69
CA ASP A 310 30.80 -3.92 8.07
C ASP A 310 29.71 -4.88 8.60
N ILE A 311 28.44 -4.51 8.37
CA ILE A 311 27.27 -5.24 8.88
C ILE A 311 27.22 -6.68 8.34
N LYS A 312 27.74 -6.93 7.14
CA LYS A 312 27.80 -8.27 6.54
C LYS A 312 28.58 -9.24 7.43
N ASN A 313 29.74 -8.82 7.95
CA ASN A 313 30.57 -9.65 8.81
C ASN A 313 30.04 -9.75 10.26
N MET A 314 29.12 -8.87 10.66
CA MET A 314 28.39 -9.02 11.93
C MET A 314 27.41 -10.20 11.93
N LYS A 315 27.07 -10.76 10.75
CA LYS A 315 26.09 -11.83 10.51
C LYS A 315 24.64 -11.39 10.77
N PHE A 316 23.73 -12.02 10.05
CA PHE A 316 22.30 -11.77 10.16
C PHE A 316 21.80 -12.06 11.59
N GLN A 317 21.03 -11.12 12.12
CA GLN A 317 20.40 -11.17 13.46
C GLN A 317 21.36 -11.54 14.63
N SER A 318 22.65 -11.29 14.49
CA SER A 318 23.52 -11.27 15.67
C SER A 318 23.19 -10.06 16.55
N ALA A 319 23.51 -10.11 17.84
CA ALA A 319 23.31 -8.98 18.74
C ALA A 319 23.99 -7.69 18.23
N ALA A 320 25.16 -7.81 17.59
CA ALA A 320 25.88 -6.67 17.02
C ALA A 320 25.15 -6.05 15.81
N SER A 321 24.64 -6.87 14.87
CA SER A 321 23.91 -6.34 13.71
C SER A 321 22.56 -5.75 14.10
N VAL A 322 21.85 -6.40 15.02
CA VAL A 322 20.57 -5.88 15.56
C VAL A 322 20.81 -4.59 16.32
N GLN A 323 21.83 -4.52 17.18
CA GLN A 323 22.21 -3.29 17.88
C GLN A 323 22.45 -2.14 16.91
N LEU A 324 23.32 -2.34 15.90
CA LEU A 324 23.66 -1.30 14.94
C LEU A 324 22.41 -0.76 14.20
N MET A 325 21.55 -1.66 13.74
CA MET A 325 20.33 -1.29 13.04
C MET A 325 19.34 -0.58 13.97
N THR A 326 19.16 -1.07 15.19
CA THR A 326 18.29 -0.46 16.22
C THR A 326 18.74 0.97 16.55
N GLU A 327 20.05 1.20 16.66
CA GLU A 327 20.57 2.54 16.95
C GLU A 327 20.43 3.50 15.77
N ALA A 328 20.45 3.01 14.52
CA ALA A 328 20.10 3.80 13.34
C ALA A 328 18.59 4.12 13.32
N GLU A 329 17.72 3.15 13.63
CA GLU A 329 16.29 3.34 13.77
C GLU A 329 15.95 4.40 14.84
N ARG A 330 16.52 4.28 16.04
CA ARG A 330 16.35 5.24 17.15
C ARG A 330 16.59 6.68 16.70
N ARG A 331 17.70 6.94 16.01
CA ARG A 331 18.10 8.29 15.59
C ARG A 331 17.25 8.84 14.47
N ALA A 332 16.90 8.00 13.50
CA ALA A 332 16.05 8.39 12.39
C ALA A 332 14.61 8.75 12.85
N PHE A 333 14.07 7.99 13.81
CA PHE A 333 12.75 8.30 14.38
C PHE A 333 12.78 9.51 15.32
N ALA A 334 13.88 9.80 16.00
CA ALA A 334 14.05 11.06 16.74
C ALA A 334 13.97 12.27 15.79
N ASP A 335 14.70 12.21 14.67
CA ASP A 335 14.66 13.26 13.64
C ASP A 335 13.27 13.40 13.02
N ARG A 336 12.56 12.27 12.79
CA ARG A 336 11.18 12.28 12.31
C ARG A 336 10.26 13.11 13.19
N ALA A 337 10.30 12.86 14.49
CA ALA A 337 9.41 13.50 15.45
C ALA A 337 9.64 15.03 15.54
N GLU A 338 10.88 15.48 15.40
CA GLU A 338 11.26 16.89 15.55
C GLU A 338 11.11 17.70 14.26
N PHE A 339 11.44 17.12 13.09
CA PHE A 339 11.66 17.92 11.89
C PHE A 339 10.59 17.76 10.82
N LEU A 340 9.83 16.62 10.80
CA LEU A 340 9.02 16.27 9.63
C LEU A 340 7.56 16.71 9.74
N GLY A 341 6.97 17.02 8.57
CA GLY A 341 5.58 17.43 8.39
C GLY A 341 5.30 17.66 6.90
N ASP A 342 4.11 18.17 6.58
CA ASP A 342 3.73 18.49 5.20
C ASP A 342 4.62 19.61 4.64
N PRO A 343 5.40 19.38 3.56
CA PRO A 343 6.32 20.35 3.01
C PRO A 343 5.62 21.55 2.36
N ASP A 344 4.32 21.45 2.10
CA ASP A 344 3.52 22.56 1.57
C ASP A 344 3.12 23.56 2.68
N PHE A 345 3.27 23.17 3.95
CA PHE A 345 2.91 23.97 5.13
C PHE A 345 4.10 24.33 6.03
N VAL A 346 5.13 23.47 6.07
CA VAL A 346 6.28 23.66 6.96
C VAL A 346 7.60 23.44 6.22
N LYS A 347 8.60 24.26 6.55
CA LYS A 347 9.96 24.08 6.01
C LYS A 347 10.65 22.92 6.73
N VAL A 348 10.97 21.87 5.98
CA VAL A 348 11.70 20.71 6.47
C VAL A 348 13.12 20.74 5.92
N PRO A 349 14.17 20.61 6.76
CA PRO A 349 15.57 20.69 6.33
C PRO A 349 16.05 19.34 5.74
N VAL A 350 15.41 18.86 4.66
CA VAL A 350 15.65 17.53 4.07
C VAL A 350 17.11 17.32 3.71
N GLN A 351 17.77 18.31 3.09
CA GLN A 351 19.18 18.21 2.69
C GLN A 351 20.10 17.98 3.91
N GLN A 352 19.88 18.73 4.99
CA GLN A 352 20.64 18.57 6.23
C GLN A 352 20.39 17.20 6.87
N LEU A 353 19.13 16.77 6.95
CA LEU A 353 18.75 15.47 7.56
C LEU A 353 19.30 14.26 6.81
N THR A 354 19.64 14.41 5.54
CA THR A 354 20.18 13.35 4.67
C THR A 354 21.65 13.54 4.33
N ASP A 355 22.29 14.58 4.88
CA ASP A 355 23.72 14.86 4.70
C ASP A 355 24.61 13.83 5.41
N SER A 356 25.68 13.40 4.74
CA SER A 356 26.56 12.35 5.23
C SER A 356 27.33 12.73 6.51
N LEU A 357 27.71 14.02 6.64
CA LEU A 357 28.41 14.50 7.85
C LEU A 357 27.45 14.57 9.03
N TYR A 358 26.21 15.04 8.78
CA TYR A 358 25.14 15.01 9.78
C TYR A 358 24.90 13.59 10.29
N LEU A 359 24.74 12.63 9.37
CA LEU A 359 24.47 11.23 9.74
C LEU A 359 25.65 10.56 10.44
N ALA A 360 26.88 10.90 10.08
CA ALA A 360 28.07 10.46 10.81
C ALA A 360 28.10 11.01 12.24
N GLU A 361 27.79 12.31 12.42
CA GLU A 361 27.69 12.93 13.75
C GLU A 361 26.57 12.29 14.59
N ARG A 362 25.41 11.98 13.95
CA ARG A 362 24.31 11.25 14.63
C ARG A 362 24.71 9.89 15.18
N MET A 363 25.74 9.23 14.59
CA MET A 363 26.25 7.93 15.01
C MET A 363 27.54 8.01 15.85
N LYS A 364 27.98 9.19 16.24
CA LYS A 364 29.24 9.40 16.96
C LYS A 364 29.22 8.80 18.36
N ASP A 365 28.06 8.84 19.02
CA ASP A 365 27.84 8.28 20.36
C ASP A 365 27.45 6.79 20.34
N PHE A 366 27.52 6.13 19.19
CA PHE A 366 27.27 4.69 19.08
C PHE A 366 28.41 3.90 19.74
N GLU A 367 28.08 3.15 20.80
CA GLU A 367 28.99 2.32 21.55
C GLU A 367 28.66 0.82 21.35
N PRO A 368 29.50 0.03 20.65
CA PRO A 368 29.27 -1.40 20.51
C PRO A 368 29.14 -2.10 21.88
N GLY A 369 28.12 -2.95 21.99
CA GLY A 369 27.87 -3.70 23.23
C GLY A 369 27.06 -2.95 24.30
N LYS A 370 26.62 -1.71 24.03
CA LYS A 370 25.80 -0.91 24.94
C LYS A 370 24.65 -0.25 24.26
N ALA A 371 23.42 -0.41 24.79
CA ALA A 371 22.23 0.22 24.27
C ALA A 371 22.32 1.74 24.40
N GLY A 372 21.88 2.46 23.35
CA GLY A 372 21.64 3.90 23.43
C GLY A 372 20.48 4.24 24.36
N ASN A 373 20.27 5.54 24.61
CA ASN A 373 19.21 6.03 25.49
C ASN A 373 18.40 7.11 24.78
N SER A 374 17.13 6.86 24.59
CA SER A 374 16.22 7.80 23.89
C SER A 374 16.00 9.11 24.64
N LYS A 375 16.29 9.19 25.94
CA LYS A 375 16.25 10.44 26.71
C LYS A 375 17.39 11.40 26.38
N THR A 376 18.54 10.85 25.96
CA THR A 376 19.70 11.64 25.52
C THR A 376 19.72 11.83 23.99
N THR A 377 19.07 10.93 23.27
CA THR A 377 18.79 11.06 21.83
C THR A 377 17.48 11.84 21.70
N LEU A 378 17.51 13.17 21.83
CA LEU A 378 16.33 14.04 22.05
C LEU A 378 15.20 13.89 21.02
N ALA A 379 14.00 13.87 21.49
CA ALA A 379 12.59 14.23 21.20
C ALA A 379 11.52 13.21 21.72
N GLY A 380 10.29 13.43 22.03
CA GLY A 380 9.07 12.98 22.74
C GLY A 380 8.47 11.53 22.76
N THR A 381 7.42 11.15 23.52
CA THR A 381 6.97 9.79 23.99
C THR A 381 5.70 9.18 23.35
N VAL A 382 5.48 7.81 23.40
CA VAL A 382 4.60 7.00 22.53
C VAL A 382 3.92 5.74 23.08
N LYS A 383 2.81 5.23 22.41
CA LYS A 383 2.27 3.83 22.38
C LYS A 383 1.48 3.52 21.08
N GLU A 384 1.41 2.25 20.63
CA GLU A 384 1.09 1.85 19.23
C GLU A 384 -0.07 0.89 18.97
N SER A 385 -0.56 0.91 17.67
CA SER A 385 -1.43 -0.06 16.95
C SER A 385 -1.26 0.11 15.41
N GLU A 386 -1.53 -0.92 14.53
CA GLU A 386 -1.12 -0.94 13.10
C GLU A 386 -2.20 -1.34 12.10
N GLU A 387 -2.33 -0.65 10.90
CA GLU A 387 -2.92 -1.19 9.66
C GLU A 387 -2.71 -0.31 8.40
N THR A 388 -2.33 -0.94 7.27
CA THR A 388 -2.08 -0.36 5.93
C THR A 388 -2.07 -1.50 4.92
N THR A 389 -2.04 -1.25 3.59
CA THR A 389 -1.80 -2.28 2.57
C THR A 389 -0.76 -1.83 1.55
N HIS A 390 -0.07 -2.79 0.94
CA HIS A 390 0.95 -2.56 -0.08
C HIS A 390 0.70 -3.42 -1.32
N LEU A 391 1.25 -3.00 -2.46
CA LEU A 391 1.40 -3.82 -3.67
C LEU A 391 2.66 -3.46 -4.45
N SER A 392 3.30 -4.47 -5.01
CA SER A 392 4.47 -4.38 -5.89
C SER A 392 4.16 -4.96 -7.26
N VAL A 393 4.55 -4.26 -8.33
CA VAL A 393 4.32 -4.67 -9.73
C VAL A 393 5.57 -4.46 -10.58
N ILE A 394 5.81 -5.37 -11.52
CA ILE A 394 6.77 -5.19 -12.61
C ILE A 394 6.20 -5.75 -13.91
N ASP A 395 6.50 -5.11 -15.06
CA ASP A 395 6.11 -5.58 -16.38
C ASP A 395 7.32 -6.03 -17.24
N ALA A 396 7.04 -6.58 -18.43
CA ALA A 396 8.03 -7.08 -19.36
C ALA A 396 8.97 -6.00 -19.93
N ALA A 397 8.53 -4.75 -19.96
CA ALA A 397 9.34 -3.62 -20.42
C ALA A 397 10.32 -3.13 -19.34
N GLY A 398 10.14 -3.57 -18.09
CA GLY A 398 10.93 -3.15 -16.95
C GLY A 398 10.35 -1.91 -16.24
N ASN A 399 9.10 -1.54 -16.50
CA ASN A 399 8.43 -0.58 -15.62
C ASN A 399 8.15 -1.25 -14.29
N ALA A 400 8.54 -0.60 -13.21
CA ALA A 400 8.33 -1.07 -11.84
C ALA A 400 7.45 -0.09 -11.07
N VAL A 401 6.52 -0.60 -10.28
CA VAL A 401 5.58 0.21 -9.48
C VAL A 401 5.48 -0.35 -8.06
N SER A 402 5.61 0.51 -7.09
CA SER A 402 5.45 0.26 -5.66
C SER A 402 4.40 1.20 -5.10
N VAL A 403 3.33 0.68 -4.53
CA VAL A 403 2.20 1.46 -4.00
C VAL A 403 1.93 1.07 -2.57
N THR A 404 1.83 2.05 -1.70
CA THR A 404 1.29 1.87 -0.36
C THR A 404 0.06 2.75 -0.20
N THR A 405 -1.09 2.14 0.12
CA THR A 405 -2.38 2.82 0.28
C THR A 405 -3.02 2.40 1.61
N THR A 406 -3.86 3.26 2.17
CA THR A 406 -4.32 3.10 3.54
C THR A 406 -5.70 3.72 3.79
N LEU A 407 -6.32 3.28 4.86
CA LEU A 407 -7.40 3.94 5.57
C LEU A 407 -6.93 4.47 6.95
N ASN A 408 -5.64 4.35 7.25
CA ASN A 408 -4.92 4.47 8.53
C ASN A 408 -5.13 3.23 9.41
N GLY A 409 -6.16 3.14 10.24
CA GLY A 409 -6.46 1.94 11.03
C GLY A 409 -7.23 0.85 10.25
N SER A 410 -7.36 -0.35 10.83
CA SER A 410 -8.22 -1.42 10.29
C SER A 410 -9.64 -0.90 10.06
N TYR A 411 -10.09 -0.95 8.80
CA TYR A 411 -11.37 -0.39 8.35
C TYR A 411 -11.48 1.14 8.52
N GLY A 412 -10.36 1.85 8.65
CA GLY A 412 -10.32 3.29 8.84
C GLY A 412 -11.11 3.77 10.05
N SER A 413 -11.96 4.75 9.86
CA SER A 413 -12.89 5.27 10.88
C SER A 413 -14.02 4.29 11.23
N ARG A 414 -14.07 3.12 10.61
CA ARG A 414 -15.12 2.08 10.68
C ARG A 414 -16.49 2.58 10.23
N THR A 415 -16.53 3.71 9.53
CA THR A 415 -17.74 4.27 8.94
C THR A 415 -17.82 4.01 7.45
N VAL A 416 -18.97 3.56 7.00
CA VAL A 416 -19.28 3.30 5.59
C VAL A 416 -20.19 4.40 5.08
N VAL A 417 -19.88 4.99 3.94
CA VAL A 417 -20.76 5.96 3.29
C VAL A 417 -22.02 5.26 2.81
N SER A 418 -23.13 5.51 3.47
CA SER A 418 -24.43 4.92 3.17
C SER A 418 -24.86 5.19 1.72
N GLY A 419 -25.26 4.15 0.98
CA GLY A 419 -25.61 4.22 -0.44
C GLY A 419 -24.43 4.33 -1.41
N ALA A 420 -23.20 4.54 -0.88
CA ALA A 420 -21.96 4.52 -1.67
C ALA A 420 -21.09 3.28 -1.38
N GLY A 421 -21.20 2.69 -0.19
CA GLY A 421 -20.70 1.35 0.15
C GLY A 421 -19.20 1.21 0.40
N PHE A 422 -18.45 2.30 0.52
CA PHE A 422 -17.02 2.28 0.84
C PHE A 422 -16.74 2.86 2.22
N LEU A 423 -15.65 2.38 2.84
CA LEU A 423 -15.17 2.84 4.14
C LEU A 423 -14.42 4.17 4.03
N LEU A 424 -14.59 5.02 5.03
CA LEU A 424 -13.82 6.24 5.21
C LEU A 424 -12.58 5.98 6.07
N ASN A 425 -11.52 6.73 5.77
CA ASN A 425 -10.28 6.71 6.53
C ASN A 425 -10.45 7.32 7.93
N ASN A 426 -9.48 7.08 8.83
CA ASN A 426 -9.29 7.81 10.07
C ASN A 426 -7.92 8.48 10.12
N GLU A 427 -7.54 9.06 8.99
CA GLU A 427 -6.21 9.58 8.76
C GLU A 427 -5.92 10.88 9.53
N MET A 428 -6.95 11.54 10.06
CA MET A 428 -6.78 12.72 10.92
C MET A 428 -6.00 12.41 12.20
N ASP A 429 -5.95 11.14 12.63
CA ASP A 429 -5.16 10.69 13.78
C ASP A 429 -3.65 10.75 13.56
N ASP A 430 -3.20 10.75 12.29
CA ASP A 430 -1.78 10.89 11.95
C ASP A 430 -1.23 12.33 12.12
N PHE A 431 -2.09 13.31 12.36
CA PHE A 431 -1.64 14.60 12.86
C PHE A 431 -1.17 14.52 14.32
N SER A 432 -0.35 15.49 14.74
CA SER A 432 -0.11 15.75 16.15
C SER A 432 -1.33 16.41 16.75
N VAL A 433 -2.27 15.61 17.28
CA VAL A 433 -3.48 16.09 17.95
C VAL A 433 -3.12 17.06 19.09
N LYS A 434 -2.03 16.75 19.80
CA LYS A 434 -1.35 17.63 20.75
C LYS A 434 0.14 17.32 20.70
N PRO A 435 1.04 18.32 20.62
CA PRO A 435 2.49 18.09 20.65
C PRO A 435 2.92 17.21 21.83
N GLY A 436 3.76 16.19 21.54
CA GLY A 436 4.22 15.25 22.55
C GLY A 436 3.20 14.17 22.93
N VAL A 437 1.98 14.19 22.38
CA VAL A 437 0.98 13.12 22.55
C VAL A 437 1.06 12.18 21.32
N PRO A 438 1.13 10.86 21.55
CA PRO A 438 1.17 9.88 20.47
C PRO A 438 -0.18 9.71 19.78
N ASN A 439 -0.15 9.42 18.47
CA ASN A 439 -1.29 8.93 17.72
C ASN A 439 -1.54 7.43 17.98
N MET A 440 -2.49 6.80 17.27
CA MET A 440 -2.79 5.37 17.41
C MET A 440 -1.58 4.44 17.08
N TYR A 441 -0.61 4.91 16.28
CA TYR A 441 0.63 4.18 15.96
C TYR A 441 1.75 4.46 16.97
N GLY A 442 1.45 5.26 17.95
CA GLY A 442 2.45 5.68 18.87
C GLY A 442 3.44 6.69 18.33
N ALA A 443 3.26 7.17 17.10
CA ALA A 443 4.09 8.22 16.54
C ALA A 443 3.87 9.53 17.29
N VAL A 444 4.97 10.13 17.78
CA VAL A 444 4.96 11.46 18.33
C VAL A 444 5.31 12.46 17.25
N GLY A 445 4.71 13.60 17.31
CA GLY A 445 5.04 14.77 16.50
C GLY A 445 4.96 16.05 17.33
N ASN A 446 5.38 17.13 16.69
CA ASN A 446 5.33 18.47 17.24
C ASN A 446 4.40 19.38 16.42
N GLU A 447 4.49 20.70 16.60
CA GLU A 447 3.69 21.69 15.87
C GLU A 447 3.83 21.60 14.35
N LYS A 448 4.94 21.08 13.81
CA LYS A 448 5.13 20.93 12.36
C LYS A 448 4.12 19.97 11.73
N ASN A 449 3.64 18.97 12.50
CA ASN A 449 2.57 18.07 12.10
C ASN A 449 1.22 18.37 12.79
N ALA A 450 1.01 19.57 13.34
CA ALA A 450 -0.28 19.97 13.89
C ALA A 450 -1.35 20.10 12.79
N ILE A 451 -2.63 19.94 13.18
CA ILE A 451 -3.78 20.04 12.28
C ILE A 451 -3.87 21.47 11.73
N ALA A 452 -4.07 21.59 10.42
CA ALA A 452 -4.44 22.82 9.75
C ALA A 452 -5.33 22.51 8.53
N PRO A 453 -6.30 23.38 8.19
CA PRO A 453 -7.15 23.21 7.02
C PRO A 453 -6.37 22.94 5.73
N GLY A 454 -6.75 21.93 4.98
CA GLY A 454 -6.13 21.56 3.70
C GLY A 454 -4.74 20.91 3.79
N LYS A 455 -4.16 20.78 4.99
CA LYS A 455 -2.85 20.17 5.23
C LYS A 455 -2.94 18.64 5.14
N ARG A 456 -1.88 18.02 4.62
CA ARG A 456 -1.68 16.56 4.68
C ARG A 456 -1.00 16.17 5.99
N MET A 457 -1.47 15.12 6.62
CA MET A 457 -0.83 14.54 7.79
C MET A 457 0.43 13.77 7.40
N LEU A 458 1.46 13.80 8.27
CA LEU A 458 2.70 13.07 8.08
C LEU A 458 2.43 11.56 8.03
N SER A 459 3.05 10.87 7.07
CA SER A 459 2.93 9.43 6.87
C SER A 459 4.23 8.70 7.14
N SER A 460 4.17 7.37 7.37
CA SER A 460 5.33 6.47 7.39
C SER A 460 5.38 5.51 6.19
N MET A 461 4.44 5.58 5.26
CA MET A 461 4.38 4.71 4.08
C MET A 461 5.64 4.85 3.21
N THR A 462 6.31 3.74 2.90
CA THR A 462 7.64 3.73 2.27
C THR A 462 7.65 2.84 1.01
N PRO A 463 6.81 3.12 -0.01
CA PRO A 463 6.92 2.40 -1.26
C PRO A 463 8.31 2.64 -1.85
N THR A 464 9.01 1.56 -2.25
CA THR A 464 10.43 1.64 -2.61
C THR A 464 10.76 0.76 -3.81
N ILE A 465 11.60 1.30 -4.71
CA ILE A 465 12.20 0.59 -5.83
C ILE A 465 13.71 0.72 -5.69
N VAL A 466 14.44 -0.40 -5.83
CA VAL A 466 15.90 -0.42 -5.83
C VAL A 466 16.39 -0.78 -7.22
N LEU A 467 17.27 0.06 -7.79
CA LEU A 467 17.90 -0.21 -9.07
C LEU A 467 19.32 -0.76 -8.88
N LYS A 468 19.70 -1.65 -9.80
CA LYS A 468 21.07 -2.10 -9.99
C LYS A 468 21.43 -1.90 -11.46
N ASN A 469 22.51 -1.18 -11.74
CA ASN A 469 22.91 -0.82 -13.11
C ASN A 469 21.74 -0.15 -13.88
N ASN A 470 21.04 0.77 -13.28
CA ASN A 470 19.87 1.51 -13.81
C ASN A 470 18.67 0.63 -14.22
N LYS A 471 18.58 -0.59 -13.72
CA LYS A 471 17.43 -1.50 -13.95
C LYS A 471 16.80 -1.90 -12.64
N PRO A 472 15.47 -2.11 -12.59
CA PRO A 472 14.81 -2.60 -11.38
C PRO A 472 15.48 -3.89 -10.88
N TYR A 473 15.86 -3.87 -9.61
CA TYR A 473 16.42 -5.00 -8.88
C TYR A 473 15.47 -5.49 -7.80
N LEU A 474 14.90 -4.54 -7.01
CA LEU A 474 13.86 -4.83 -6.04
C LEU A 474 12.70 -3.85 -6.20
N VAL A 475 11.47 -4.34 -6.03
CA VAL A 475 10.27 -3.55 -5.81
C VAL A 475 9.66 -4.02 -4.51
N THR A 476 9.49 -3.14 -3.53
CA THR A 476 9.09 -3.56 -2.19
C THR A 476 8.39 -2.46 -1.40
N GLY A 477 7.66 -2.89 -0.41
CA GLY A 477 7.04 -2.11 0.64
C GLY A 477 6.23 -3.03 1.54
N THR A 478 5.51 -2.45 2.49
CA THR A 478 4.78 -3.19 3.50
C THR A 478 3.71 -2.30 4.14
N PRO A 479 2.63 -2.84 4.68
CA PRO A 479 1.85 -2.20 5.73
C PRO A 479 2.60 -2.20 7.07
N GLY A 480 2.06 -1.48 8.08
CA GLY A 480 2.55 -1.59 9.45
C GLY A 480 2.79 -0.27 10.19
N GLY A 481 2.14 0.84 9.84
CA GLY A 481 2.30 2.14 10.54
C GLY A 481 3.77 2.54 10.63
N THR A 482 4.29 2.79 11.83
CA THR A 482 5.70 3.15 12.05
C THR A 482 6.69 2.03 11.77
N THR A 483 6.25 0.75 11.73
CA THR A 483 7.13 -0.37 11.36
C THR A 483 7.40 -0.45 9.85
N ILE A 484 6.69 0.31 9.02
CA ILE A 484 6.87 0.29 7.56
C ILE A 484 8.31 0.61 7.16
N PRO A 485 8.92 1.76 7.56
CA PRO A 485 10.29 2.07 7.15
C PRO A 485 11.32 1.08 7.68
N THR A 486 11.16 0.58 8.90
CA THR A 486 12.10 -0.38 9.50
C THR A 486 12.01 -1.76 8.85
N SER A 487 10.82 -2.19 8.44
CA SER A 487 10.64 -3.44 7.70
C SER A 487 11.22 -3.35 6.27
N VAL A 488 11.03 -2.22 5.57
CA VAL A 488 11.67 -1.97 4.27
C VAL A 488 13.18 -1.90 4.41
N PHE A 489 13.68 -1.20 5.44
CA PHE A 489 15.10 -1.12 5.77
C PHE A 489 15.71 -2.52 5.98
N GLN A 490 15.14 -3.34 6.85
CA GLN A 490 15.61 -4.70 7.10
C GLN A 490 15.55 -5.56 5.85
N THR A 491 14.49 -5.43 5.02
CA THR A 491 14.37 -6.17 3.77
C THR A 491 15.50 -5.81 2.80
N ILE A 492 15.83 -4.52 2.63
CA ILE A 492 16.91 -4.06 1.77
C ILE A 492 18.27 -4.56 2.28
N VAL A 493 18.53 -4.45 3.59
CA VAL A 493 19.76 -4.95 4.23
C VAL A 493 19.89 -6.46 4.09
N ASN A 494 18.82 -7.21 4.30
CA ASN A 494 18.77 -8.66 4.12
C ASN A 494 19.15 -9.07 2.69
N MET A 495 18.63 -8.35 1.69
CA MET A 495 18.90 -8.64 0.28
C MET A 495 20.29 -8.20 -0.18
N ILE A 496 20.75 -7.01 0.22
CA ILE A 496 21.98 -6.40 -0.32
C ILE A 496 23.21 -6.77 0.52
N ASP A 497 23.09 -6.70 1.85
CA ASP A 497 24.23 -6.91 2.75
C ASP A 497 24.40 -8.38 3.15
N PHE A 498 23.32 -9.02 3.55
CA PHE A 498 23.36 -10.43 3.93
C PHE A 498 23.20 -11.41 2.77
N GLY A 499 22.82 -10.92 1.57
CA GLY A 499 22.69 -11.75 0.35
C GLY A 499 21.63 -12.84 0.47
N MET A 500 20.57 -12.58 1.21
CA MET A 500 19.49 -13.55 1.43
C MET A 500 18.67 -13.81 0.16
N THR A 501 17.99 -14.95 0.14
CA THR A 501 16.94 -15.21 -0.83
C THR A 501 15.75 -14.27 -0.57
N PRO A 502 14.94 -13.91 -1.61
CA PRO A 502 13.73 -13.10 -1.42
C PRO A 502 12.79 -13.68 -0.36
N GLY A 503 12.63 -15.02 -0.34
CA GLY A 503 11.79 -15.70 0.65
C GLY A 503 12.27 -15.52 2.08
N ASP A 504 13.59 -15.63 2.33
CA ASP A 504 14.16 -15.41 3.66
C ASP A 504 14.08 -13.93 4.05
N ALA A 505 14.41 -13.01 3.13
CA ALA A 505 14.38 -11.57 3.40
C ALA A 505 12.98 -11.08 3.82
N VAL A 506 11.91 -11.67 3.25
CA VAL A 506 10.51 -11.35 3.59
C VAL A 506 10.09 -12.03 4.90
N ASN A 507 10.40 -13.32 5.08
CA ASN A 507 9.73 -14.18 6.08
C ASN A 507 10.49 -14.40 7.39
N LYS A 508 11.79 -14.02 7.46
CA LYS A 508 12.53 -14.07 8.74
C LYS A 508 11.94 -13.09 9.75
N PRO A 509 12.04 -13.40 11.06
CA PRO A 509 11.55 -12.51 12.11
C PRO A 509 12.15 -11.11 11.99
N LYS A 510 11.36 -10.11 12.32
CA LYS A 510 11.74 -8.70 12.29
C LYS A 510 11.78 -8.11 13.67
N PHE A 511 12.43 -6.95 13.78
CA PHE A 511 12.47 -6.13 14.98
C PHE A 511 12.15 -4.68 14.60
N HIS A 512 11.90 -3.83 15.61
CA HIS A 512 11.54 -2.44 15.39
C HIS A 512 11.88 -1.59 16.60
N HIS A 513 12.45 -0.43 16.34
CA HIS A 513 12.65 0.63 17.33
C HIS A 513 12.24 1.97 16.72
N GLN A 514 11.39 2.72 17.40
CA GLN A 514 10.88 4.00 16.90
C GLN A 514 11.23 5.18 17.80
N TRP A 515 12.40 5.07 18.48
CA TRP A 515 12.92 6.02 19.44
C TRP A 515 12.14 6.02 20.76
N LEU A 516 10.82 6.26 20.73
CA LEU A 516 9.96 6.16 21.89
C LEU A 516 8.68 5.37 21.54
N PRO A 517 8.26 4.48 22.47
CA PRO A 517 8.92 4.15 23.73
C PRO A 517 10.37 3.66 23.47
N ASP A 518 11.26 3.85 24.48
CA ASP A 518 12.64 3.36 24.39
C ASP A 518 12.68 1.84 24.61
N GLU A 519 12.14 1.13 23.63
CA GLU A 519 11.92 -0.30 23.65
C GLU A 519 12.23 -0.91 22.28
N LEU A 520 12.91 -2.06 22.29
CA LEU A 520 13.12 -2.88 21.10
C LEU A 520 11.98 -3.90 20.99
N PHE A 521 11.12 -3.72 20.00
CA PHE A 521 10.07 -4.67 19.67
C PHE A 521 10.63 -5.79 18.80
N VAL A 522 10.26 -7.04 19.07
CA VAL A 522 10.71 -8.21 18.33
C VAL A 522 9.54 -9.16 18.08
N GLU A 523 9.56 -9.86 16.95
CA GLU A 523 8.60 -10.94 16.70
C GLU A 523 8.90 -12.16 17.60
N LYS A 524 7.87 -12.97 17.87
CA LYS A 524 7.94 -14.10 18.82
C LYS A 524 8.98 -15.17 18.46
N ASP A 525 9.29 -15.32 17.17
CA ASP A 525 10.22 -16.35 16.67
C ASP A 525 11.69 -15.82 16.59
N PHE A 526 11.99 -14.70 17.27
CA PHE A 526 13.34 -14.15 17.30
C PHE A 526 14.28 -15.01 18.15
N ASP A 527 15.57 -15.10 17.75
CA ASP A 527 16.54 -15.96 18.42
C ASP A 527 16.75 -15.62 19.90
N ALA A 528 16.55 -16.60 20.77
CA ALA A 528 16.60 -16.41 22.22
C ALA A 528 18.01 -16.01 22.74
N VAL A 529 19.08 -16.52 22.12
CA VAL A 529 20.46 -16.18 22.52
C VAL A 529 20.76 -14.73 22.18
N THR A 530 20.36 -14.29 20.98
CA THR A 530 20.46 -12.89 20.56
C THR A 530 19.66 -11.96 21.48
N LEU A 531 18.44 -12.35 21.86
CA LEU A 531 17.63 -11.57 22.81
C LEU A 531 18.30 -11.44 24.18
N GLN A 532 18.91 -12.50 24.69
CA GLN A 532 19.64 -12.46 25.94
C GLN A 532 20.84 -11.52 25.87
N GLN A 533 21.61 -11.56 24.78
CA GLN A 533 22.75 -10.65 24.56
C GLN A 533 22.29 -9.19 24.46
N LEU A 534 21.22 -8.91 23.75
CA LEU A 534 20.67 -7.55 23.65
C LEU A 534 20.16 -7.02 25.00
N LYS A 535 19.54 -7.87 25.82
CA LYS A 535 19.18 -7.50 27.21
C LYS A 535 20.42 -7.18 28.04
N ALA A 536 21.50 -7.94 27.91
CA ALA A 536 22.77 -7.68 28.59
C ALA A 536 23.41 -6.36 28.15
N MET A 537 23.17 -5.91 26.90
CA MET A 537 23.59 -4.58 26.42
C MET A 537 22.73 -3.44 27.01
N GLY A 538 21.61 -3.72 27.68
CA GLY A 538 20.71 -2.74 28.28
C GLY A 538 19.43 -2.45 27.54
N TYR A 539 19.11 -3.17 26.45
CA TYR A 539 17.83 -2.98 25.74
C TYR A 539 16.65 -3.51 26.55
N LYS A 540 15.61 -2.69 26.66
CA LYS A 540 14.28 -3.15 27.07
C LYS A 540 13.61 -3.80 25.86
N ILE A 541 13.36 -5.11 25.92
CA ILE A 541 12.83 -5.89 24.80
C ILE A 541 11.38 -6.27 25.10
N ASN A 542 10.49 -5.98 24.15
CA ASN A 542 9.09 -6.39 24.18
C ASN A 542 8.77 -7.29 22.99
N ALA A 543 8.11 -8.42 23.27
CA ALA A 543 7.53 -9.24 22.23
C ALA A 543 6.33 -8.51 21.61
N ARG A 544 6.26 -8.54 20.28
CA ARG A 544 5.18 -7.99 19.50
C ARG A 544 4.59 -9.07 18.59
N GLY A 545 3.39 -8.84 18.06
CA GLY A 545 2.84 -9.59 16.95
C GLY A 545 3.66 -9.40 15.67
N ASP A 546 3.05 -9.62 14.53
CA ASP A 546 3.70 -9.49 13.23
C ASP A 546 4.22 -8.06 13.00
N ILE A 547 5.45 -7.93 12.50
CA ILE A 547 6.09 -6.64 12.16
C ILE A 547 6.16 -6.52 10.63
N GLY A 548 5.26 -5.73 10.07
CA GLY A 548 5.10 -5.57 8.64
C GLY A 548 4.56 -6.84 7.94
N ARG A 549 4.16 -6.67 6.69
CA ARG A 549 3.77 -7.72 5.73
C ARG A 549 4.34 -7.34 4.38
N VAL A 550 5.58 -7.82 4.11
CA VAL A 550 6.37 -7.32 2.99
C VAL A 550 5.96 -7.98 1.68
N GLU A 551 5.65 -7.17 0.67
CA GLU A 551 5.50 -7.60 -0.71
C GLU A 551 6.77 -7.26 -1.49
N LEU A 552 7.47 -8.28 -1.97
CA LEU A 552 8.77 -8.15 -2.63
C LEU A 552 8.77 -8.77 -4.03
N ILE A 553 9.30 -8.01 -5.01
CA ILE A 553 9.70 -8.55 -6.30
C ILE A 553 11.20 -8.33 -6.46
N GLN A 554 11.94 -9.39 -6.81
CA GLN A 554 13.34 -9.31 -7.22
C GLN A 554 13.48 -9.63 -8.71
N VAL A 555 14.35 -8.88 -9.39
CA VAL A 555 14.73 -9.17 -10.80
C VAL A 555 16.23 -9.39 -10.91
N VAL A 556 16.62 -10.57 -11.36
CA VAL A 556 18.03 -10.93 -11.62
C VAL A 556 18.11 -11.68 -12.96
N ASN A 557 18.91 -11.16 -13.89
CA ASN A 557 19.11 -11.79 -15.21
C ASN A 557 17.78 -12.11 -15.93
N LYS A 558 16.85 -11.16 -15.92
CA LYS A 558 15.48 -11.28 -16.47
C LYS A 558 14.59 -12.33 -15.78
N LYS A 559 15.09 -13.03 -14.77
CA LYS A 559 14.24 -13.84 -13.89
C LYS A 559 13.60 -12.96 -12.87
N ILE A 560 12.28 -13.04 -12.76
CA ILE A 560 11.46 -12.36 -11.76
C ILE A 560 11.13 -13.37 -10.67
N THR A 561 11.41 -13.02 -9.41
CA THR A 561 10.97 -13.77 -8.22
C THR A 561 10.11 -12.85 -7.39
N ALA A 562 8.84 -13.16 -7.29
CA ALA A 562 7.83 -12.44 -6.53
C ALA A 562 7.55 -13.21 -5.23
N VAL A 563 7.55 -12.53 -4.08
CA VAL A 563 7.33 -13.13 -2.77
C VAL A 563 6.32 -12.30 -1.98
N ALA A 564 5.27 -12.97 -1.54
CA ALA A 564 4.26 -12.46 -0.62
C ALA A 564 4.57 -12.92 0.81
N ASP A 565 4.26 -12.09 1.79
CA ASP A 565 4.51 -12.36 3.20
C ASP A 565 3.68 -13.53 3.74
N LYS A 566 4.26 -14.35 4.61
CA LYS A 566 3.57 -15.47 5.26
C LYS A 566 2.54 -15.05 6.30
N ARG A 567 2.62 -13.80 6.80
CA ARG A 567 1.85 -13.30 7.96
C ARG A 567 0.39 -12.98 7.65
N GLY A 568 0.01 -12.82 6.38
CA GLY A 568 -1.36 -12.50 5.97
C GLY A 568 -1.88 -13.38 4.85
N ASP A 569 -2.96 -12.94 4.20
CA ASP A 569 -3.55 -13.56 3.00
C ASP A 569 -2.84 -13.13 1.71
N ASP A 570 -1.66 -12.53 1.83
CA ASP A 570 -0.86 -11.98 0.74
C ASP A 570 -0.52 -13.04 -0.30
N ASP A 571 -0.43 -12.62 -1.54
CA ASP A 571 -0.29 -13.50 -2.70
C ASP A 571 0.62 -12.90 -3.78
N ALA A 572 1.39 -13.76 -4.44
CA ALA A 572 2.27 -13.43 -5.55
C ALA A 572 1.83 -14.15 -6.84
N LYS A 573 1.73 -13.41 -7.94
CA LYS A 573 1.49 -13.94 -9.28
C LYS A 573 2.58 -13.46 -10.22
N ALA A 574 3.12 -14.37 -11.04
CA ALA A 574 4.10 -14.07 -12.08
C ALA A 574 3.82 -14.91 -13.35
N TYR A 575 4.44 -14.51 -14.49
CA TYR A 575 4.33 -15.25 -15.75
C TYR A 575 5.54 -15.01 -16.68
#